data_599e7b372d6d66d38619a66dad67fc83
#
_entry.id   599e7b372d6d66d38619a66dad67fc83
#
_cell.length_a   1.000
_cell.length_b   1.000
_cell.length_c   1.000
_cell.angle_alpha   90.00
_cell.angle_beta   90.00
_cell.angle_gamma   90.00
#
_symmetry.space_group_name_H-M   'P 1'
#
loop_
_entity.id
_entity.type
_entity.pdbx_description
1 polymer ?
#
loop_
_entity_poly.entity_id
_entity_poly.type
_entity_poly.pdbx_seq_one_letter_code
_entity_poly.pdbx_strand_id
1 'polypeptide(L)'
;MNLLCFGYGQVAKNLVSNLLKKKVNLNLTISTRENSSIKKLGDFEFENLEFKENAYDKKILDKLNEYDYILISVPPINSNDLFLKNFANHVSESSKIKSILYLSSTSVYGDHNGAWVNEESETKPKTKMGIDRLHIENKWIEFSKKKKLPIQIFRLAGIYSEKNNAVSRLQNKQSFLVVKENHFFSRIHVKDISEILYLSLINIKENQIFNLADNKPASSVEVTSYASKLLGCELPTKINFEDLEEGVLKDCLLYTSPSPRDETK
;
A
#
# COMPACT_ATOMS: atom_id res chain seq x y z
N MET A 1 14.62 -1.71 -17.52
CA MET A 1 13.48 -1.15 -16.76
C MET A 1 14.00 -0.05 -15.87
N ASN A 2 13.56 1.17 -16.07
CA ASN A 2 13.94 2.31 -15.22
C ASN A 2 12.78 2.59 -14.25
N LEU A 3 13.00 2.35 -12.96
CA LEU A 3 11.97 2.43 -11.92
C LEU A 3 12.33 3.47 -10.86
N LEU A 4 11.41 4.40 -10.59
CA LEU A 4 11.43 5.24 -9.40
C LEU A 4 10.47 4.66 -8.35
N CYS A 5 10.98 4.32 -7.17
CA CYS A 5 10.16 4.04 -6.01
C CYS A 5 10.08 5.28 -5.11
N PHE A 6 8.98 6.01 -5.20
CA PHE A 6 8.70 7.14 -4.33
C PHE A 6 8.18 6.63 -2.98
N GLY A 7 9.10 6.53 -2.02
CA GLY A 7 8.98 5.75 -0.80
C GLY A 7 9.56 4.34 -0.93
N TYR A 8 10.30 3.88 0.08
CA TYR A 8 10.95 2.58 0.09
C TYR A 8 10.58 1.76 1.34
N GLY A 9 9.27 1.57 1.52
CA GLY A 9 8.68 0.75 2.57
C GLY A 9 8.71 -0.75 2.24
N GLN A 10 7.98 -1.55 3.04
CA GLN A 10 7.98 -3.02 2.87
C GLN A 10 7.50 -3.48 1.48
N VAL A 11 6.49 -2.82 0.88
CA VAL A 11 5.98 -3.19 -0.45
C VAL A 11 7.04 -2.92 -1.52
N ALA A 12 7.60 -1.71 -1.55
CA ALA A 12 8.65 -1.36 -2.52
C ALA A 12 9.88 -2.26 -2.39
N LYS A 13 10.33 -2.57 -1.15
CA LYS A 13 11.45 -3.49 -0.89
C LYS A 13 11.17 -4.90 -1.43
N ASN A 14 9.95 -5.41 -1.23
CA ASN A 14 9.58 -6.73 -1.75
C ASN A 14 9.47 -6.73 -3.28
N LEU A 15 8.91 -5.67 -3.89
CA LEU A 15 8.88 -5.53 -5.35
C LEU A 15 10.29 -5.56 -5.94
N VAL A 16 11.21 -4.74 -5.42
CA VAL A 16 12.61 -4.71 -5.90
C VAL A 16 13.27 -6.08 -5.74
N SER A 17 13.12 -6.73 -4.59
CA SER A 17 13.63 -8.08 -4.38
C SER A 17 13.06 -9.09 -5.37
N ASN A 18 11.78 -8.97 -5.71
CA ASN A 18 11.12 -9.84 -6.69
C ASN A 18 11.65 -9.60 -8.11
N LEU A 19 11.79 -8.33 -8.51
CA LEU A 19 12.37 -7.95 -9.81
C LEU A 19 13.79 -8.52 -9.99
N LEU A 20 14.63 -8.41 -8.96
CA LEU A 20 15.99 -8.95 -8.99
C LEU A 20 15.99 -10.49 -9.08
N LYS A 21 15.13 -11.18 -8.31
CA LYS A 21 14.99 -12.65 -8.40
C LYS A 21 14.54 -13.12 -9.78
N LYS A 22 13.69 -12.33 -10.45
CA LYS A 22 13.24 -12.58 -11.83
C LYS A 22 14.27 -12.14 -12.87
N LYS A 23 15.47 -11.70 -12.44
CA LYS A 23 16.57 -11.25 -13.31
C LYS A 23 16.18 -10.12 -14.27
N VAL A 24 15.28 -9.25 -13.84
CA VAL A 24 14.92 -8.05 -14.60
C VAL A 24 16.14 -7.12 -14.65
N ASN A 25 16.51 -6.65 -15.85
CA ASN A 25 17.52 -5.61 -15.98
C ASN A 25 16.96 -4.30 -15.42
N LEU A 26 17.27 -4.00 -14.16
CA LEU A 26 16.67 -2.93 -13.35
C LEU A 26 17.66 -1.79 -13.13
N ASN A 27 17.27 -0.59 -13.50
CA ASN A 27 17.86 0.66 -13.05
C ASN A 27 16.90 1.29 -12.03
N LEU A 28 17.30 1.35 -10.77
CA LEU A 28 16.46 1.74 -9.64
C LEU A 28 16.94 3.04 -9.02
N THR A 29 16.01 3.96 -8.85
CA THR A 29 16.13 5.08 -7.91
C THR A 29 15.01 4.96 -6.87
N ILE A 30 15.34 5.18 -5.62
CA ILE A 30 14.35 5.30 -4.55
C ILE A 30 14.35 6.71 -3.99
N SER A 31 13.26 7.11 -3.35
CA SER A 31 13.26 8.31 -2.53
C SER A 31 12.83 8.01 -1.10
N THR A 32 13.59 8.53 -0.15
CA THR A 32 13.33 8.36 1.28
C THR A 32 13.64 9.65 2.05
N ARG A 33 13.30 9.69 3.34
CA ARG A 33 13.65 10.81 4.22
C ARG A 33 15.12 10.85 4.63
N GLU A 34 15.90 9.82 4.28
CA GLU A 34 17.35 9.78 4.52
C GLU A 34 18.07 10.62 3.48
N ASN A 35 19.25 11.12 3.82
CA ASN A 35 20.09 11.87 2.89
C ASN A 35 20.40 11.06 1.63
N SER A 36 20.59 11.76 0.51
CA SER A 36 20.94 11.15 -0.77
C SER A 36 22.22 10.34 -0.67
N SER A 37 22.19 9.13 -1.21
CA SER A 37 23.32 8.17 -1.10
C SER A 37 23.14 6.99 -2.06
N ILE A 38 24.21 6.25 -2.28
CA ILE A 38 24.12 4.94 -2.93
C ILE A 38 23.76 3.90 -1.87
N LYS A 39 22.78 3.07 -2.16
CA LYS A 39 22.32 1.96 -1.33
C LYS A 39 22.63 0.63 -2.02
N LYS A 40 22.67 -0.45 -1.23
CA LYS A 40 22.92 -1.81 -1.73
C LYS A 40 21.87 -2.80 -1.24
N LEU A 41 21.54 -3.75 -2.09
CA LEU A 41 20.75 -4.94 -1.76
C LEU A 41 21.51 -6.17 -2.33
N GLY A 42 22.29 -6.83 -1.49
CA GLY A 42 23.33 -7.74 -1.96
C GLY A 42 24.34 -6.99 -2.82
N ASP A 43 24.61 -7.50 -4.01
CA ASP A 43 25.51 -6.88 -5.00
C ASP A 43 24.85 -5.81 -5.86
N PHE A 44 23.54 -5.62 -5.74
CA PHE A 44 22.79 -4.62 -6.51
C PHE A 44 22.88 -3.25 -5.86
N GLU A 45 23.46 -2.29 -6.58
CA GLU A 45 23.56 -0.89 -6.16
C GLU A 45 22.44 -0.05 -6.79
N PHE A 46 21.92 0.91 -6.04
CA PHE A 46 20.89 1.83 -6.49
C PHE A 46 20.97 3.15 -5.75
N GLU A 47 20.41 4.19 -6.36
CA GLU A 47 20.43 5.54 -5.81
C GLU A 47 19.26 5.78 -4.86
N ASN A 48 19.53 6.36 -3.70
CA ASN A 48 18.54 6.96 -2.82
C ASN A 48 18.64 8.47 -2.93
N LEU A 49 17.54 9.13 -3.25
CA LEU A 49 17.42 10.59 -3.26
C LEU A 49 16.60 11.05 -2.06
N GLU A 50 17.11 12.03 -1.33
CA GLU A 50 16.40 12.57 -0.19
C GLU A 50 15.08 13.24 -0.63
N PHE A 51 13.99 12.90 0.10
CA PHE A 51 12.71 13.56 -0.04
C PHE A 51 12.03 13.73 1.32
N LYS A 52 11.78 14.97 1.69
CA LYS A 52 11.03 15.42 2.86
C LYS A 52 9.88 16.30 2.42
N GLU A 53 8.92 16.56 3.28
CA GLU A 53 7.73 17.34 2.96
C GLU A 53 8.06 18.74 2.34
N ASN A 54 9.10 19.39 2.87
CA ASN A 54 9.48 20.75 2.49
C ASN A 54 10.86 20.87 1.81
N ALA A 55 11.53 19.76 1.56
CA ALA A 55 12.85 19.73 0.94
C ALA A 55 13.12 18.43 0.22
N TYR A 56 13.69 18.50 -0.96
CA TYR A 56 14.06 17.30 -1.71
C TYR A 56 15.30 17.56 -2.59
N ASP A 57 15.98 16.47 -2.93
CA ASP A 57 17.11 16.50 -3.86
C ASP A 57 16.59 16.84 -5.27
N LYS A 58 17.10 17.92 -5.87
CA LYS A 58 16.69 18.37 -7.20
C LYS A 58 16.93 17.35 -8.29
N LYS A 59 17.85 16.41 -8.10
CA LYS A 59 18.08 15.30 -9.03
C LYS A 59 16.81 14.48 -9.30
N ILE A 60 15.83 14.49 -8.38
CA ILE A 60 14.54 13.84 -8.65
C ILE A 60 13.88 14.43 -9.89
N LEU A 61 13.87 15.79 -10.01
CA LEU A 61 13.30 16.49 -11.16
C LEU A 61 14.08 16.19 -12.45
N ASP A 62 15.42 16.27 -12.37
CA ASP A 62 16.29 16.07 -13.53
C ASP A 62 16.12 14.67 -14.13
N LYS A 63 15.86 13.68 -13.29
CA LYS A 63 15.71 12.27 -13.66
C LYS A 63 14.28 11.84 -14.00
N LEU A 64 13.25 12.63 -13.75
CA LEU A 64 11.86 12.22 -14.00
C LEU A 64 11.62 11.73 -15.44
N ASN A 65 12.30 12.32 -16.40
CA ASN A 65 12.23 11.93 -17.81
C ASN A 65 13.06 10.65 -18.17
N GLU A 66 13.75 10.06 -17.20
CA GLU A 66 14.51 8.83 -17.41
C GLU A 66 13.73 7.57 -17.05
N TYR A 67 12.69 7.69 -16.22
CA TYR A 67 11.95 6.55 -15.72
C TYR A 67 10.86 6.05 -16.68
N ASP A 68 10.78 4.73 -16.79
CA ASP A 68 9.67 4.04 -17.46
C ASP A 68 8.47 3.89 -16.51
N TYR A 69 8.75 3.68 -15.20
CA TYR A 69 7.75 3.34 -14.19
C TYR A 69 7.99 4.13 -12.90
N ILE A 70 6.90 4.51 -12.26
CA ILE A 70 6.92 5.19 -10.97
C ILE A 70 6.00 4.45 -10.01
N LEU A 71 6.55 3.95 -8.89
CA LEU A 71 5.78 3.40 -7.78
C LEU A 71 5.62 4.47 -6.69
N ILE A 72 4.40 4.84 -6.37
CA ILE A 72 4.10 5.78 -5.29
C ILE A 72 3.59 5.00 -4.08
N SER A 73 4.45 4.87 -3.07
CA SER A 73 4.18 4.15 -1.83
C SER A 73 4.16 5.05 -0.58
N VAL A 74 4.38 6.35 -0.75
CA VAL A 74 4.27 7.33 0.33
C VAL A 74 2.78 7.58 0.60
N PRO A 75 2.31 7.48 1.86
CA PRO A 75 0.93 7.80 2.18
C PRO A 75 0.66 9.30 2.04
N PRO A 76 -0.60 9.72 1.85
CA PRO A 76 -0.98 11.12 1.95
C PRO A 76 -0.57 11.75 3.28
N ILE A 77 -0.13 13.00 3.24
CA ILE A 77 0.19 13.80 4.43
C ILE A 77 -0.68 15.05 4.39
N ASN A 78 -1.45 15.30 5.43
CA ASN A 78 -2.37 16.43 5.52
C ASN A 78 -3.26 16.58 4.26
N SER A 79 -3.87 15.47 3.84
CA SER A 79 -4.73 15.38 2.64
C SER A 79 -4.03 15.75 1.32
N ASN A 80 -2.70 15.70 1.29
CA ASN A 80 -1.90 15.96 0.09
C ASN A 80 -1.08 14.73 -0.31
N ASP A 81 -1.02 14.49 -1.60
CA ASP A 81 -0.02 13.62 -2.19
C ASP A 81 1.23 14.45 -2.51
N LEU A 82 2.34 14.10 -1.84
CA LEU A 82 3.57 14.87 -1.98
C LEU A 82 4.21 14.74 -3.37
N PHE A 83 3.95 13.62 -4.06
CA PHE A 83 4.45 13.45 -5.42
C PHE A 83 3.67 14.35 -6.40
N LEU A 84 2.33 14.30 -6.37
CA LEU A 84 1.51 15.19 -7.19
C LEU A 84 1.81 16.66 -6.91
N LYS A 85 1.92 17.03 -5.63
CA LYS A 85 2.20 18.43 -5.23
C LYS A 85 3.48 18.97 -5.86
N ASN A 86 4.55 18.16 -5.89
CA ASN A 86 5.89 18.64 -6.28
C ASN A 86 6.24 18.31 -7.73
N PHE A 87 5.70 17.23 -8.31
CA PHE A 87 6.22 16.68 -9.57
C PHE A 87 5.17 16.54 -10.69
N ALA A 88 3.88 16.83 -10.43
CA ALA A 88 2.80 16.63 -11.41
C ALA A 88 3.09 17.27 -12.77
N ASN A 89 3.55 18.51 -12.80
CA ASN A 89 3.84 19.20 -14.06
C ASN A 89 4.96 18.50 -14.85
N HIS A 90 6.05 18.14 -14.19
CA HIS A 90 7.20 17.48 -14.81
C HIS A 90 6.85 16.10 -15.36
N VAL A 91 6.07 15.31 -14.58
CA VAL A 91 5.58 14.00 -15.03
C VAL A 91 4.66 14.12 -16.24
N SER A 92 3.85 15.19 -16.30
CA SER A 92 2.93 15.40 -17.42
C SER A 92 3.62 15.77 -18.73
N GLU A 93 4.88 16.17 -18.69
CA GLU A 93 5.69 16.51 -19.85
C GLU A 93 6.54 15.32 -20.34
N SER A 94 6.62 14.24 -19.55
CA SER A 94 7.40 13.07 -19.88
C SER A 94 6.67 12.15 -20.88
N SER A 95 7.31 11.85 -22.00
CA SER A 95 6.85 10.86 -22.96
C SER A 95 7.34 9.43 -22.69
N LYS A 96 8.17 9.23 -21.68
CA LYS A 96 8.78 7.92 -21.37
C LYS A 96 7.99 7.11 -20.34
N ILE A 97 7.19 7.74 -19.51
CA ILE A 97 6.46 7.06 -18.44
C ILE A 97 5.40 6.14 -19.04
N LYS A 98 5.59 4.85 -18.83
CA LYS A 98 4.69 3.78 -19.29
C LYS A 98 3.59 3.48 -18.29
N SER A 99 3.86 3.64 -16.99
CA SER A 99 2.86 3.49 -15.95
C SER A 99 3.30 4.10 -14.62
N ILE A 100 2.29 4.65 -13.91
CA ILE A 100 2.40 5.08 -12.53
C ILE A 100 1.56 4.13 -11.68
N LEU A 101 2.17 3.54 -10.65
CA LEU A 101 1.54 2.62 -9.73
C LEU A 101 1.32 3.33 -8.40
N TYR A 102 0.07 3.62 -8.06
CA TYR A 102 -0.29 4.27 -6.80
C TYR A 102 -0.80 3.25 -5.78
N LEU A 103 -0.15 3.16 -4.63
CA LEU A 103 -0.59 2.29 -3.54
C LEU A 103 -1.61 3.01 -2.66
N SER A 104 -2.86 2.60 -2.80
CA SER A 104 -4.00 3.04 -2.00
C SER A 104 -4.34 2.00 -0.91
N SER A 105 -5.53 2.06 -0.37
CA SER A 105 -6.01 1.18 0.70
C SER A 105 -7.48 0.85 0.52
N THR A 106 -7.90 -0.33 0.92
CA THR A 106 -9.33 -0.72 0.99
C THR A 106 -10.12 0.11 2.01
N SER A 107 -9.46 0.92 2.85
CA SER A 107 -10.14 1.86 3.75
C SER A 107 -11.01 2.89 3.05
N VAL A 108 -10.84 3.09 1.74
CA VAL A 108 -11.70 3.96 0.90
C VAL A 108 -13.15 3.49 0.84
N TYR A 109 -13.40 2.20 1.02
CA TYR A 109 -14.76 1.65 1.00
C TYR A 109 -15.58 2.03 2.23
N GLY A 110 -14.93 2.19 3.39
CA GLY A 110 -15.63 2.39 4.65
C GLY A 110 -16.36 1.13 5.12
N ASP A 111 -17.50 1.30 5.79
CA ASP A 111 -18.28 0.21 6.35
C ASP A 111 -19.41 -0.23 5.40
N HIS A 112 -19.39 -1.48 5.02
CA HIS A 112 -20.40 -2.16 4.23
C HIS A 112 -21.12 -3.25 5.05
N ASN A 113 -21.11 -3.16 6.39
CA ASN A 113 -21.75 -4.11 7.30
C ASN A 113 -21.35 -5.57 7.05
N GLY A 114 -20.09 -5.79 6.69
CA GLY A 114 -19.57 -7.11 6.38
C GLY A 114 -19.90 -7.63 4.96
N ALA A 115 -20.55 -6.83 4.11
CA ALA A 115 -20.77 -7.21 2.72
C ALA A 115 -19.48 -7.17 1.90
N TRP A 116 -19.38 -8.06 0.93
CA TRP A 116 -18.30 -8.07 -0.05
C TRP A 116 -18.36 -6.82 -0.93
N VAL A 117 -17.19 -6.26 -1.23
CA VAL A 117 -17.05 -5.10 -2.11
C VAL A 117 -16.11 -5.41 -3.27
N ASN A 118 -16.29 -4.78 -4.40
CA ASN A 118 -15.43 -4.81 -5.57
C ASN A 118 -15.01 -3.38 -5.96
N GLU A 119 -14.26 -3.22 -7.04
CA GLU A 119 -13.73 -1.93 -7.46
C GLU A 119 -14.83 -0.94 -7.87
N GLU A 120 -16.02 -1.43 -8.24
CA GLU A 120 -17.20 -0.63 -8.61
C GLU A 120 -18.08 -0.28 -7.40
N SER A 121 -17.84 -0.93 -6.26
CA SER A 121 -18.60 -0.67 -5.03
C SER A 121 -18.46 0.76 -4.56
N GLU A 122 -19.51 1.29 -3.97
CA GLU A 122 -19.54 2.63 -3.39
C GLU A 122 -18.37 2.84 -2.41
N THR A 123 -17.68 3.96 -2.54
CA THR A 123 -16.65 4.40 -1.60
C THR A 123 -17.26 5.39 -0.61
N LYS A 124 -17.29 5.03 0.68
CA LYS A 124 -17.90 5.84 1.76
C LYS A 124 -17.03 5.86 3.03
N PRO A 125 -15.77 6.28 2.91
CA PRO A 125 -14.86 6.30 4.06
C PRO A 125 -15.36 7.29 5.11
N LYS A 126 -15.20 6.93 6.40
CA LYS A 126 -15.48 7.81 7.53
C LYS A 126 -14.23 8.15 8.34
N THR A 127 -13.19 7.33 8.23
CA THR A 127 -11.91 7.63 8.88
C THR A 127 -11.15 8.69 8.07
N LYS A 128 -10.39 9.55 8.76
CA LYS A 128 -9.53 10.54 8.11
C LYS A 128 -8.62 9.91 7.07
N MET A 129 -8.00 8.78 7.40
CA MET A 129 -7.10 8.06 6.49
C MET A 129 -7.81 7.58 5.22
N GLY A 130 -9.02 7.03 5.33
CA GLY A 130 -9.81 6.59 4.18
C GLY A 130 -10.26 7.77 3.31
N ILE A 131 -10.70 8.87 3.94
CA ILE A 131 -11.10 10.09 3.25
C ILE A 131 -9.93 10.69 2.48
N ASP A 132 -8.76 10.82 3.12
CA ASP A 132 -7.55 11.34 2.49
C ASP A 132 -7.12 10.45 1.30
N ARG A 133 -7.20 9.12 1.46
CA ARG A 133 -6.88 8.17 0.37
C ARG A 133 -7.81 8.32 -0.82
N LEU A 134 -9.13 8.34 -0.59
CA LEU A 134 -10.11 8.51 -1.66
C LEU A 134 -9.94 9.86 -2.37
N HIS A 135 -9.70 10.92 -1.62
CA HIS A 135 -9.44 12.23 -2.20
C HIS A 135 -8.22 12.21 -3.14
N ILE A 136 -7.13 11.54 -2.74
CA ILE A 136 -5.94 11.42 -3.59
C ILE A 136 -6.16 10.50 -4.78
N GLU A 137 -6.89 9.37 -4.62
CA GLU A 137 -7.27 8.54 -5.77
C GLU A 137 -7.98 9.37 -6.84
N ASN A 138 -8.96 10.18 -6.44
CA ASN A 138 -9.72 11.04 -7.36
C ASN A 138 -8.81 12.06 -8.06
N LYS A 139 -7.85 12.68 -7.34
CA LYS A 139 -6.85 13.57 -7.94
C LYS A 139 -5.99 12.85 -8.97
N TRP A 140 -5.55 11.62 -8.68
CA TRP A 140 -4.77 10.82 -9.62
C TRP A 140 -5.57 10.46 -10.88
N ILE A 141 -6.85 10.06 -10.72
CA ILE A 141 -7.74 9.73 -11.84
C ILE A 141 -7.97 10.98 -12.73
N GLU A 142 -8.26 12.12 -12.11
CA GLU A 142 -8.44 13.38 -12.83
C GLU A 142 -7.17 13.79 -13.58
N PHE A 143 -6.02 13.75 -12.90
CA PHE A 143 -4.74 14.08 -13.47
C PHE A 143 -4.37 13.16 -14.64
N SER A 144 -4.57 11.86 -14.48
CA SER A 144 -4.36 10.86 -15.52
C SER A 144 -5.21 11.15 -16.77
N LYS A 145 -6.52 11.39 -16.60
CA LYS A 145 -7.43 11.72 -17.70
C LYS A 145 -7.00 12.98 -18.43
N LYS A 146 -6.66 14.04 -17.69
CA LYS A 146 -6.27 15.35 -18.25
C LYS A 146 -4.94 15.27 -19.02
N LYS A 147 -3.99 14.48 -18.54
CA LYS A 147 -2.63 14.40 -19.07
C LYS A 147 -2.36 13.15 -19.89
N LYS A 148 -3.35 12.26 -20.05
CA LYS A 148 -3.24 10.96 -20.74
C LYS A 148 -2.10 10.09 -20.18
N LEU A 149 -1.88 10.15 -18.87
CA LEU A 149 -0.86 9.37 -18.18
C LEU A 149 -1.45 8.03 -17.73
N PRO A 150 -0.79 6.90 -18.00
CA PRO A 150 -1.27 5.59 -17.56
C PRO A 150 -1.06 5.43 -16.06
N ILE A 151 -2.15 5.41 -15.29
CA ILE A 151 -2.14 5.13 -13.85
C ILE A 151 -2.82 3.82 -13.53
N GLN A 152 -2.28 3.11 -12.54
CA GLN A 152 -2.89 1.94 -11.92
C GLN A 152 -2.98 2.19 -10.41
N ILE A 153 -4.18 2.05 -9.85
CA ILE A 153 -4.43 2.27 -8.42
C ILE A 153 -4.62 0.92 -7.74
N PHE A 154 -3.86 0.65 -6.69
CA PHE A 154 -3.92 -0.59 -5.93
C PHE A 154 -4.47 -0.34 -4.54
N ARG A 155 -5.72 -0.74 -4.27
CA ARG A 155 -6.36 -0.69 -2.96
C ARG A 155 -5.93 -1.90 -2.15
N LEU A 156 -4.93 -1.70 -1.30
CA LEU A 156 -4.34 -2.78 -0.50
C LEU A 156 -5.18 -3.06 0.74
N ALA A 157 -5.47 -4.33 0.99
CA ALA A 157 -5.99 -4.82 2.26
C ALA A 157 -4.90 -4.79 3.35
N GLY A 158 -5.20 -5.28 4.54
CA GLY A 158 -4.24 -5.33 5.64
C GLY A 158 -2.99 -6.14 5.29
N ILE A 159 -1.85 -5.48 5.17
CA ILE A 159 -0.61 -6.11 4.72
C ILE A 159 0.02 -6.93 5.84
N TYR A 160 0.31 -8.20 5.57
CA TYR A 160 1.13 -9.01 6.46
C TYR A 160 2.38 -9.57 5.78
N SER A 161 3.36 -9.94 6.59
CA SER A 161 4.65 -10.45 6.12
C SER A 161 5.27 -11.38 7.16
N GLU A 162 6.42 -12.00 6.83
CA GLU A 162 7.19 -12.82 7.77
C GLU A 162 7.54 -12.10 9.08
N LYS A 163 7.75 -10.78 9.02
CA LYS A 163 8.12 -9.94 10.19
C LYS A 163 6.93 -9.21 10.84
N ASN A 164 5.83 -9.07 10.14
CA ASN A 164 4.62 -8.37 10.62
C ASN A 164 3.40 -9.25 10.43
N ASN A 165 3.07 -10.05 11.44
CA ASN A 165 1.96 -10.98 11.44
C ASN A 165 1.49 -11.25 12.88
N ALA A 166 0.45 -12.06 13.06
CA ALA A 166 -0.11 -12.36 14.38
C ALA A 166 0.88 -13.13 15.28
N VAL A 167 1.69 -14.03 14.68
CA VAL A 167 2.71 -14.80 15.43
C VAL A 167 3.77 -13.84 15.99
N SER A 168 4.33 -12.97 15.15
CA SER A 168 5.34 -11.99 15.59
C SER A 168 4.79 -11.01 16.64
N ARG A 169 3.51 -10.62 16.54
CA ARG A 169 2.89 -9.77 17.57
C ARG A 169 2.78 -10.48 18.91
N LEU A 170 2.37 -11.75 18.94
CA LEU A 170 2.32 -12.54 20.18
C LEU A 170 3.73 -12.73 20.77
N GLN A 171 4.73 -13.06 19.96
CA GLN A 171 6.12 -13.16 20.41
C GLN A 171 6.65 -11.85 21.01
N ASN A 172 6.23 -10.72 20.46
CA ASN A 172 6.54 -9.37 20.97
C ASN A 172 5.62 -8.92 22.12
N LYS A 173 4.94 -9.86 22.79
CA LYS A 173 4.10 -9.62 23.97
C LYS A 173 2.98 -8.61 23.71
N GLN A 174 2.20 -8.81 22.63
CA GLN A 174 0.96 -8.04 22.45
C GLN A 174 0.13 -8.09 23.74
N SER A 175 -0.18 -6.93 24.30
CA SER A 175 -0.79 -6.82 25.63
C SER A 175 -2.28 -7.16 25.67
N PHE A 176 -2.99 -6.92 24.57
CA PHE A 176 -4.44 -7.17 24.50
C PHE A 176 -4.90 -7.51 23.06
N LEU A 177 -6.09 -8.08 22.99
CA LEU A 177 -6.78 -8.45 21.76
C LEU A 177 -8.15 -7.77 21.73
N VAL A 178 -8.36 -6.89 20.75
CA VAL A 178 -9.64 -6.23 20.60
C VAL A 178 -10.65 -7.20 19.96
N VAL A 179 -11.81 -7.29 20.61
CA VAL A 179 -12.97 -8.06 20.16
C VAL A 179 -14.02 -7.11 19.65
N LYS A 180 -14.44 -7.29 18.40
CA LYS A 180 -15.58 -6.60 17.80
C LYS A 180 -16.41 -7.63 17.05
N GLU A 181 -17.70 -7.71 17.38
CA GLU A 181 -18.61 -8.67 16.73
C GLU A 181 -18.77 -8.38 15.24
N ASN A 182 -18.91 -9.44 14.47
CA ASN A 182 -19.14 -9.37 13.01
C ASN A 182 -18.09 -8.53 12.25
N HIS A 183 -16.88 -8.46 12.79
CA HIS A 183 -15.81 -7.65 12.26
C HIS A 183 -14.72 -8.51 11.61
N PHE A 184 -14.66 -8.45 10.29
CA PHE A 184 -13.73 -9.23 9.48
C PHE A 184 -12.73 -8.31 8.80
N PHE A 185 -11.47 -8.72 8.79
CA PHE A 185 -10.42 -8.07 8.06
C PHE A 185 -10.02 -8.88 6.84
N SER A 186 -9.97 -8.22 5.72
CA SER A 186 -9.22 -8.71 4.57
C SER A 186 -7.74 -8.41 4.72
N ARG A 187 -6.93 -9.32 4.27
CA ARG A 187 -5.47 -9.24 4.34
C ARG A 187 -4.86 -9.57 3.00
N ILE A 188 -3.59 -9.25 2.86
CA ILE A 188 -2.79 -9.70 1.73
C ILE A 188 -1.34 -9.87 2.16
N HIS A 189 -0.69 -10.90 1.69
CA HIS A 189 0.73 -11.10 1.94
C HIS A 189 1.57 -10.16 1.07
N VAL A 190 2.63 -9.59 1.63
CA VAL A 190 3.48 -8.63 0.91
C VAL A 190 4.16 -9.22 -0.34
N LYS A 191 4.40 -10.53 -0.39
CA LYS A 191 4.94 -11.21 -1.58
C LYS A 191 3.91 -11.26 -2.71
N ASP A 192 2.63 -11.46 -2.40
CA ASP A 192 1.55 -11.46 -3.39
C ASP A 192 1.35 -10.05 -3.97
N ILE A 193 1.40 -9.01 -3.13
CA ILE A 193 1.44 -7.63 -3.62
C ILE A 193 2.60 -7.44 -4.60
N SER A 194 3.80 -7.90 -4.25
CA SER A 194 4.98 -7.73 -5.10
C SER A 194 4.87 -8.47 -6.42
N GLU A 195 4.22 -9.63 -6.44
CA GLU A 195 3.97 -10.38 -7.68
C GLU A 195 2.94 -9.69 -8.56
N ILE A 196 1.84 -9.20 -7.99
CA ILE A 196 0.82 -8.46 -8.73
C ILE A 196 1.40 -7.17 -9.30
N LEU A 197 2.18 -6.41 -8.53
CA LEU A 197 2.85 -5.21 -9.02
C LEU A 197 3.83 -5.54 -10.17
N TYR A 198 4.59 -6.63 -10.07
CA TYR A 198 5.45 -7.10 -11.17
C TYR A 198 4.63 -7.38 -12.43
N LEU A 199 3.54 -8.15 -12.30
CA LEU A 199 2.65 -8.44 -13.43
C LEU A 199 2.05 -7.17 -14.04
N SER A 200 1.74 -6.18 -13.22
CA SER A 200 1.23 -4.88 -13.66
C SER A 200 2.27 -4.03 -14.39
N LEU A 201 3.56 -4.22 -14.09
CA LEU A 201 4.65 -3.57 -14.83
C LEU A 201 4.86 -4.18 -16.23
N ILE A 202 4.64 -5.47 -16.39
CA ILE A 202 4.82 -6.16 -17.68
C ILE A 202 3.53 -6.24 -18.51
N ASN A 203 2.34 -6.15 -17.88
CA ASN A 203 1.03 -6.15 -18.52
C ASN A 203 0.26 -4.89 -18.11
N ILE A 204 0.65 -3.76 -18.68
CA ILE A 204 0.07 -2.46 -18.30
C ILE A 204 -1.41 -2.43 -18.68
N LYS A 205 -2.27 -2.19 -17.69
CA LYS A 205 -3.68 -1.86 -17.87
C LYS A 205 -3.89 -0.42 -17.45
N GLU A 206 -4.11 0.44 -18.41
CA GLU A 206 -4.26 1.88 -18.17
C GLU A 206 -5.53 2.20 -17.39
N ASN A 207 -5.40 3.12 -16.45
CA ASN A 207 -6.51 3.72 -15.71
C ASN A 207 -7.41 2.70 -15.00
N GLN A 208 -6.80 1.66 -14.44
CA GLN A 208 -7.49 0.60 -13.69
C GLN A 208 -7.29 0.77 -12.19
N ILE A 209 -8.33 0.38 -11.45
CA ILE A 209 -8.28 0.20 -10.01
C ILE A 209 -8.29 -1.30 -9.74
N PHE A 210 -7.49 -1.74 -8.78
CA PHE A 210 -7.39 -3.14 -8.38
C PHE A 210 -7.50 -3.24 -6.86
N ASN A 211 -8.34 -4.14 -6.39
CA ASN A 211 -8.36 -4.53 -4.99
C ASN A 211 -7.39 -5.68 -4.75
N LEU A 212 -6.47 -5.49 -3.83
CA LEU A 212 -5.47 -6.50 -3.49
C LEU A 212 -5.77 -7.08 -2.11
N ALA A 213 -6.32 -8.29 -2.11
CA ALA A 213 -6.65 -9.04 -0.90
C ALA A 213 -6.57 -10.55 -1.14
N ASP A 214 -6.33 -11.30 -0.09
CA ASP A 214 -6.52 -12.75 -0.11
C ASP A 214 -8.02 -13.12 -0.07
N ASN A 215 -8.31 -14.40 -0.27
CA ASN A 215 -9.67 -14.91 -0.40
C ASN A 215 -10.31 -15.31 0.94
N LYS A 216 -9.64 -15.10 2.08
CA LYS A 216 -10.13 -15.52 3.40
C LYS A 216 -10.10 -14.40 4.43
N PRO A 217 -11.11 -13.52 4.43
CA PRO A 217 -11.27 -12.56 5.53
C PRO A 217 -11.47 -13.31 6.84
N ALA A 218 -10.88 -12.80 7.91
CA ALA A 218 -10.97 -13.40 9.25
C ALA A 218 -10.96 -12.31 10.33
N SER A 219 -11.62 -12.59 11.45
CA SER A 219 -11.58 -11.69 12.61
C SER A 219 -10.19 -11.63 13.24
N SER A 220 -9.92 -10.57 14.02
CA SER A 220 -8.67 -10.48 14.79
C SER A 220 -8.57 -11.60 15.82
N VAL A 221 -9.71 -11.98 16.41
CA VAL A 221 -9.78 -13.09 17.39
C VAL A 221 -9.41 -14.41 16.75
N GLU A 222 -9.98 -14.74 15.61
CA GLU A 222 -9.71 -15.99 14.89
C GLU A 222 -8.23 -16.13 14.52
N VAL A 223 -7.64 -15.08 13.93
CA VAL A 223 -6.23 -15.09 13.51
C VAL A 223 -5.29 -15.16 14.71
N THR A 224 -5.59 -14.41 15.78
CA THR A 224 -4.75 -14.43 16.99
C THR A 224 -4.87 -15.73 17.76
N SER A 225 -6.06 -16.34 17.80
CA SER A 225 -6.28 -17.66 18.41
C SER A 225 -5.52 -18.76 17.66
N TYR A 226 -5.51 -18.71 16.34
CA TYR A 226 -4.73 -19.64 15.54
C TYR A 226 -3.22 -19.47 15.78
N ALA A 227 -2.72 -18.23 15.81
CA ALA A 227 -1.32 -17.94 16.09
C ALA A 227 -0.91 -18.39 17.51
N SER A 228 -1.77 -18.17 18.52
CA SER A 228 -1.56 -18.62 19.90
C SER A 228 -1.46 -20.15 19.97
N LYS A 229 -2.35 -20.86 19.28
CA LYS A 229 -2.29 -22.32 19.18
C LYS A 229 -1.00 -22.82 18.55
N LEU A 230 -0.52 -22.17 17.49
CA LEU A 230 0.76 -22.52 16.84
C LEU A 230 1.96 -22.32 17.77
N LEU A 231 1.92 -21.30 18.61
CA LEU A 231 3.00 -20.97 19.56
C LEU A 231 2.90 -21.75 20.88
N GLY A 232 1.78 -22.39 21.16
CA GLY A 232 1.53 -23.01 22.47
C GLY A 232 1.46 -21.99 23.61
N CYS A 233 1.02 -20.75 23.35
CA CYS A 233 0.92 -19.68 24.35
C CYS A 233 -0.53 -19.29 24.62
N GLU A 234 -0.77 -18.62 25.74
CA GLU A 234 -2.08 -18.07 26.09
C GLU A 234 -2.46 -16.90 25.19
N LEU A 235 -3.77 -16.69 25.03
CA LEU A 235 -4.30 -15.52 24.33
C LEU A 235 -4.07 -14.25 25.14
N PRO A 236 -3.79 -13.12 24.48
CA PRO A 236 -3.79 -11.81 25.15
C PRO A 236 -5.15 -11.50 25.79
N THR A 237 -5.14 -10.65 26.81
CA THR A 237 -6.37 -10.16 27.46
C THR A 237 -7.32 -9.58 26.40
N LYS A 238 -8.58 -10.00 26.41
CA LYS A 238 -9.60 -9.49 25.49
C LYS A 238 -10.15 -8.17 26.02
N ILE A 239 -10.26 -7.19 25.11
CA ILE A 239 -10.91 -5.89 25.36
C ILE A 239 -12.00 -5.74 24.29
N ASN A 240 -13.22 -5.38 24.70
CA ASN A 240 -14.27 -5.10 23.73
C ASN A 240 -13.98 -3.79 23.00
N PHE A 241 -14.42 -3.71 21.75
CA PHE A 241 -14.21 -2.51 20.94
C PHE A 241 -14.84 -1.26 21.56
N GLU A 242 -15.99 -1.41 22.22
CA GLU A 242 -16.73 -0.35 22.88
C GLU A 242 -15.93 0.26 24.04
N ASP A 243 -15.11 -0.55 24.70
CA ASP A 243 -14.29 -0.16 25.86
C ASP A 243 -12.98 0.54 25.47
N LEU A 244 -12.70 0.67 24.16
CA LEU A 244 -11.50 1.37 23.68
C LEU A 244 -11.66 2.88 23.79
N GLU A 245 -10.60 3.53 24.28
CA GLU A 245 -10.49 4.99 24.19
C GLU A 245 -10.46 5.47 22.72
N GLU A 246 -10.96 6.69 22.48
CA GLU A 246 -10.88 7.33 21.18
C GLU A 246 -9.43 7.50 20.73
N GLY A 247 -9.14 7.24 19.47
CA GLY A 247 -7.81 7.37 18.90
C GLY A 247 -7.55 6.47 17.70
N VAL A 248 -6.33 6.50 17.21
CA VAL A 248 -5.91 5.82 15.96
C VAL A 248 -6.27 4.33 15.94
N LEU A 249 -6.17 3.63 17.07
CA LEU A 249 -6.51 2.21 17.14
C LEU A 249 -8.01 1.98 16.94
N LYS A 250 -8.85 2.78 17.63
CA LYS A 250 -10.30 2.71 17.49
C LYS A 250 -10.73 3.07 16.07
N ASP A 251 -10.14 4.12 15.50
CA ASP A 251 -10.38 4.53 14.12
C ASP A 251 -10.03 3.44 13.11
N CYS A 252 -8.89 2.75 13.28
CA CYS A 252 -8.50 1.63 12.43
C CYS A 252 -9.46 0.44 12.50
N LEU A 253 -10.17 0.26 13.62
CA LEU A 253 -11.10 -0.83 13.88
C LEU A 253 -12.57 -0.46 13.62
N LEU A 254 -12.87 0.82 13.38
CA LEU A 254 -14.24 1.28 13.15
C LEU A 254 -14.90 0.59 11.94
N TYR A 255 -14.14 0.41 10.86
CA TYR A 255 -14.68 -0.06 9.60
C TYR A 255 -13.81 -1.15 8.99
N THR A 256 -14.45 -2.28 8.71
CA THR A 256 -13.87 -3.32 7.88
C THR A 256 -14.95 -3.89 7.00
N SER A 257 -14.72 -3.86 5.72
CA SER A 257 -15.44 -4.70 4.78
C SER A 257 -14.57 -5.89 4.46
N PRO A 258 -15.13 -7.10 4.36
CA PRO A 258 -14.42 -8.17 3.71
C PRO A 258 -14.09 -7.71 2.29
N SER A 259 -12.89 -8.00 1.87
CA SER A 259 -12.35 -7.59 0.59
C SER A 259 -13.00 -8.33 -0.57
N PRO A 260 -12.85 -7.80 -1.77
CA PRO A 260 -13.57 -8.25 -2.93
C PRO A 260 -13.31 -9.70 -3.29
N ARG A 261 -14.36 -10.44 -3.59
CA ARG A 261 -14.30 -11.58 -4.48
C ARG A 261 -14.53 -11.08 -5.91
N ASP A 262 -13.70 -11.54 -6.82
CA ASP A 262 -14.09 -11.64 -8.21
C ASP A 262 -15.09 -12.81 -8.27
N GLU A 263 -16.40 -12.51 -8.36
CA GLU A 263 -17.46 -13.52 -8.49
C GLU A 263 -17.45 -14.19 -9.87
N THR A 264 -16.51 -13.85 -10.73
CA THR A 264 -16.36 -14.41 -12.07
C THR A 264 -15.28 -15.47 -12.13
N LYS A 265 -15.37 -16.50 -11.27
CA LYS A 265 -14.79 -17.84 -11.56
C LYS A 265 -15.39 -18.89 -10.65
#